data_72b8c0231d7568e45ad8f186c10cccce
#
_entry.id   72b8c0231d7568e45ad8f186c10cccce
#
_cell.length_a   1.000
_cell.length_b   1.000
_cell.length_c   1.000
_cell.angle_alpha   90.00
_cell.angle_beta   90.00
_cell.angle_gamma   90.00
#
_symmetry.space_group_name_H-M   'P 1'
#
loop_
_entity.id
_entity.type
_entity.pdbx_description
1 polymer ?
#
loop_
_entity_poly.entity_id
_entity_poly.type
_entity_poly.pdbx_seq_one_letter_code
_entity_poly.pdbx_strand_id
1 'polypeptide(L)'
;MSISEKNKLIDVRDLAVYFHIEQGIVKSVDGVSFSIDRGKSLGLVGESGCGKTITALSLLLLHPQPEGKIERGNIFFYPEEGRPIDITKLGINSKDIRQRRGNDISMIFQEPMMSLNPVHTIGQQLIETIRLHQKVDKNTANIIATEALERVRISAPKRRMKEYPFQLSGGMRQRVMIAIALSCNPKLLIADEPTTALDVTIEAEILNLIQELKSELNMSMLMITHDLGVIGEVTDEVAVMYVGKVVERTSTKKLFSEPLHPYTKALFKSRPRINSSERLSSIDGTVPSPYSCLLYTSDAADDHHRV
;
A
#
# COMPACT_ATOMS: atom_id res chain seq x y z
N MET A 1 6.78 7.24 27.25
CA MET A 1 6.88 6.45 26.00
C MET A 1 8.00 5.44 26.18
N SER A 2 7.73 4.15 25.98
CA SER A 2 8.77 3.11 25.98
C SER A 2 9.71 3.32 24.81
N ILE A 3 10.96 2.80 24.89
CA ILE A 3 11.95 2.88 23.79
C ILE A 3 11.37 2.29 22.49
N SER A 4 10.51 1.27 22.59
CA SER A 4 9.80 0.62 21.48
C SER A 4 8.79 1.55 20.78
N GLU A 5 8.18 2.51 21.48
CA GLU A 5 7.23 3.45 20.88
C GLU A 5 7.89 4.61 20.12
N LYS A 6 9.16 4.93 20.42
CA LYS A 6 9.87 6.03 19.75
C LYS A 6 10.20 5.75 18.29
N ASN A 7 10.29 4.48 17.89
CA ASN A 7 10.65 4.11 16.52
C ASN A 7 9.45 3.89 15.61
N LYS A 8 8.25 3.78 16.16
CA LYS A 8 7.03 3.57 15.36
C LYS A 8 6.66 4.80 14.53
N LEU A 9 6.22 4.57 13.29
CA LEU A 9 5.60 5.58 12.44
C LEU A 9 4.09 5.36 12.35
N ILE A 10 3.67 4.11 12.11
CA ILE A 10 2.27 3.68 12.05
C ILE A 10 2.06 2.51 13.02
N ASP A 11 0.91 2.51 13.68
CA ASP A 11 0.47 1.38 14.52
C ASP A 11 -1.03 1.16 14.31
N VAL A 12 -1.37 0.08 13.63
CA VAL A 12 -2.74 -0.36 13.37
C VAL A 12 -3.11 -1.42 14.39
N ARG A 13 -4.22 -1.22 15.10
CA ARG A 13 -4.67 -2.10 16.18
C ARG A 13 -6.10 -2.53 15.94
N ASP A 14 -6.32 -3.83 15.82
CA ASP A 14 -7.64 -4.48 15.68
C ASP A 14 -8.57 -3.80 14.66
N LEU A 15 -8.01 -3.35 13.54
CA LEU A 15 -8.75 -2.63 12.52
C LEU A 15 -9.78 -3.54 11.86
N ALA A 16 -11.05 -3.11 11.89
CA ALA A 16 -12.13 -3.74 11.17
C ALA A 16 -12.83 -2.72 10.28
N VAL A 17 -12.93 -3.04 8.98
CA VAL A 17 -13.61 -2.21 7.98
C VAL A 17 -14.64 -3.07 7.25
N TYR A 18 -15.91 -2.72 7.43
CA TYR A 18 -17.02 -3.45 6.88
C TYR A 18 -17.77 -2.60 5.86
N PHE A 19 -18.30 -3.25 4.83
CA PHE A 19 -19.15 -2.64 3.83
C PHE A 19 -20.59 -3.11 4.03
N HIS A 20 -21.48 -2.16 4.25
CA HIS A 20 -22.91 -2.38 4.40
C HIS A 20 -23.57 -2.19 3.03
N ILE A 21 -23.84 -3.29 2.35
CA ILE A 21 -24.46 -3.31 1.03
C ILE A 21 -25.84 -4.00 1.08
N GLU A 22 -26.63 -3.90 0.04
CA GLU A 22 -27.99 -4.47 0.01
C GLU A 22 -28.02 -5.98 0.29
N GLN A 23 -26.97 -6.71 -0.14
CA GLN A 23 -26.87 -8.17 0.04
C GLN A 23 -26.37 -8.57 1.44
N GLY A 24 -25.98 -7.61 2.30
CA GLY A 24 -25.50 -7.89 3.65
C GLY A 24 -24.21 -7.14 4.01
N ILE A 25 -23.47 -7.65 4.99
CA ILE A 25 -22.24 -7.03 5.48
C ILE A 25 -21.04 -7.79 4.95
N VAL A 26 -20.19 -7.10 4.19
CA VAL A 26 -18.90 -7.62 3.71
C VAL A 26 -17.79 -7.19 4.67
N LYS A 27 -17.15 -8.15 5.32
CA LYS A 27 -16.05 -7.92 6.27
C LYS A 27 -14.71 -7.88 5.53
N SER A 28 -14.42 -6.77 4.84
CA SER A 28 -13.21 -6.63 4.02
C SER A 28 -11.92 -6.64 4.85
N VAL A 29 -11.96 -6.10 6.06
CA VAL A 29 -10.87 -6.12 7.04
C VAL A 29 -11.49 -6.47 8.38
N ASP A 30 -10.97 -7.49 9.07
CA ASP A 30 -11.57 -7.99 10.32
C ASP A 30 -10.50 -8.31 11.38
N GLY A 31 -10.10 -7.30 12.14
CA GLY A 31 -9.15 -7.45 13.24
C GLY A 31 -7.68 -7.38 12.83
N VAL A 32 -7.37 -6.62 11.78
CA VAL A 32 -5.99 -6.47 11.29
C VAL A 32 -5.17 -5.61 12.26
N SER A 33 -3.99 -6.13 12.62
CA SER A 33 -3.02 -5.42 13.48
C SER A 33 -1.62 -5.55 12.91
N PHE A 34 -0.94 -4.40 12.75
CA PHE A 34 0.47 -4.33 12.37
C PHE A 34 1.06 -2.97 12.74
N SER A 35 2.37 -2.87 12.74
CA SER A 35 3.08 -1.60 12.91
C SER A 35 4.15 -1.44 11.83
N ILE A 36 4.47 -0.21 11.50
CA ILE A 36 5.58 0.14 10.60
C ILE A 36 6.50 1.08 11.35
N ASP A 37 7.76 0.69 11.50
CA ASP A 37 8.78 1.53 12.10
C ASP A 37 9.34 2.54 11.10
N ARG A 38 9.93 3.62 11.60
CA ARG A 38 10.57 4.65 10.77
C ARG A 38 11.69 4.06 9.92
N GLY A 39 11.72 4.42 8.64
CA GLY A 39 12.69 3.93 7.66
C GLY A 39 12.51 2.46 7.28
N LYS A 40 11.53 1.74 7.85
CA LYS A 40 11.27 0.33 7.58
C LYS A 40 10.20 0.13 6.53
N SER A 41 10.25 -1.04 5.87
CA SER A 41 9.28 -1.48 4.88
C SER A 41 8.52 -2.71 5.39
N LEU A 42 7.18 -2.63 5.28
CA LEU A 42 6.27 -3.75 5.52
C LEU A 42 5.62 -4.17 4.19
N GLY A 43 5.71 -5.45 3.86
CA GLY A 43 4.95 -6.06 2.78
C GLY A 43 3.59 -6.53 3.28
N LEU A 44 2.54 -6.25 2.53
CA LEU A 44 1.20 -6.77 2.77
C LEU A 44 0.81 -7.66 1.59
N VAL A 45 0.79 -8.97 1.79
CA VAL A 45 0.60 -9.95 0.71
C VAL A 45 -0.65 -10.79 0.94
N GLY A 46 -1.20 -11.32 -0.14
CA GLY A 46 -2.36 -12.21 -0.15
C GLY A 46 -3.08 -12.15 -1.49
N GLU A 47 -4.06 -13.02 -1.69
CA GLU A 47 -4.86 -13.05 -2.92
C GLU A 47 -5.68 -11.78 -3.13
N SER A 48 -6.13 -11.57 -4.38
CA SER A 48 -7.01 -10.45 -4.71
C SER A 48 -8.29 -10.52 -3.88
N GLY A 49 -8.77 -9.36 -3.40
CA GLY A 49 -9.98 -9.29 -2.57
C GLY A 49 -9.80 -9.61 -1.09
N CYS A 50 -8.61 -9.99 -0.61
CA CYS A 50 -8.40 -10.31 0.82
C CYS A 50 -8.33 -9.08 1.75
N GLY A 51 -8.54 -7.84 1.26
CA GLY A 51 -8.62 -6.63 2.08
C GLY A 51 -7.37 -5.75 2.11
N LYS A 52 -6.31 -6.04 1.36
CA LYS A 52 -5.04 -5.27 1.34
C LYS A 52 -5.26 -3.79 1.00
N THR A 53 -5.87 -3.52 -0.15
CA THR A 53 -6.16 -2.15 -0.62
C THR A 53 -7.06 -1.40 0.36
N ILE A 54 -8.10 -2.05 0.92
CA ILE A 54 -8.98 -1.44 1.92
C ILE A 54 -8.22 -1.09 3.19
N THR A 55 -7.31 -1.95 3.64
CA THR A 55 -6.42 -1.66 4.77
C THR A 55 -5.57 -0.42 4.49
N ALA A 56 -4.97 -0.32 3.30
CA ALA A 56 -4.16 0.83 2.89
C ALA A 56 -4.98 2.13 2.79
N LEU A 57 -6.14 2.08 2.14
CA LEU A 57 -7.05 3.23 2.02
C LEU A 57 -7.55 3.72 3.38
N SER A 58 -7.70 2.82 4.35
CA SER A 58 -8.12 3.17 5.71
C SER A 58 -7.07 3.99 6.47
N LEU A 59 -5.77 3.80 6.20
CA LEU A 59 -4.70 4.65 6.74
C LEU A 59 -4.85 6.13 6.33
N LEU A 60 -5.55 6.37 5.22
CA LEU A 60 -5.82 7.70 4.68
C LEU A 60 -7.29 8.11 4.83
N LEU A 61 -8.15 7.29 5.44
CA LEU A 61 -9.62 7.45 5.45
C LEU A 61 -10.19 7.66 4.02
N LEU A 62 -9.67 6.90 3.04
CA LEU A 62 -10.09 6.92 1.63
C LEU A 62 -10.90 5.68 1.24
N HIS A 63 -11.24 4.79 2.18
CA HIS A 63 -12.13 3.67 1.91
C HIS A 63 -13.48 4.17 1.38
N PRO A 64 -14.10 3.47 0.40
CA PRO A 64 -15.35 3.88 -0.21
C PRO A 64 -16.47 4.13 0.80
N GLN A 65 -17.19 5.23 0.66
CA GLN A 65 -18.30 5.65 1.51
C GLN A 65 -19.54 5.94 0.66
N PRO A 66 -20.72 5.83 1.22
CA PRO A 66 -21.09 5.59 2.64
C PRO A 66 -21.08 4.12 3.08
N GLU A 67 -20.89 3.16 2.16
CA GLU A 67 -21.03 1.73 2.42
C GLU A 67 -19.92 1.21 3.35
N GLY A 68 -18.68 1.68 3.15
CA GLY A 68 -17.52 1.28 3.95
C GLY A 68 -17.39 2.08 5.24
N LYS A 69 -17.27 1.37 6.38
CA LYS A 69 -17.10 1.98 7.70
C LYS A 69 -16.00 1.28 8.49
N ILE A 70 -15.24 2.07 9.24
CA ILE A 70 -14.36 1.53 10.28
C ILE A 70 -15.25 1.20 11.48
N GLU A 71 -15.52 -0.08 11.71
CA GLU A 71 -16.41 -0.55 12.78
C GLU A 71 -15.69 -0.62 14.14
N ARG A 72 -14.39 -0.94 14.13
CA ARG A 72 -13.57 -0.98 15.34
C ARG A 72 -12.09 -0.83 15.01
N GLY A 73 -11.29 -0.66 16.05
CA GLY A 73 -9.85 -0.53 15.97
C GLY A 73 -9.37 0.91 15.84
N ASN A 74 -8.06 1.06 15.87
CA ASN A 74 -7.41 2.36 15.83
C ASN A 74 -6.24 2.33 14.86
N ILE A 75 -5.96 3.48 14.25
CA ILE A 75 -4.79 3.72 13.40
C ILE A 75 -4.03 4.90 13.99
N PHE A 76 -2.89 4.63 14.61
CA PHE A 76 -2.04 5.68 15.17
C PHE A 76 -0.94 6.07 14.20
N PHE A 77 -0.86 7.34 13.90
CA PHE A 77 0.29 7.97 13.25
C PHE A 77 1.14 8.69 14.31
N TYR A 78 2.43 8.44 14.29
CA TYR A 78 3.40 9.03 15.21
C TYR A 78 4.20 10.11 14.46
N PRO A 79 3.87 11.41 14.63
CA PRO A 79 4.67 12.49 14.05
C PRO A 79 6.06 12.55 14.71
N GLU A 80 7.01 13.26 14.11
CA GLU A 80 8.35 13.45 14.70
C GLU A 80 8.26 14.24 16.01
N GLU A 81 7.36 15.21 16.04
CA GLU A 81 7.07 16.02 17.21
C GLU A 81 5.59 15.91 17.59
N GLY A 82 5.31 15.94 18.89
CA GLY A 82 3.95 15.92 19.40
C GLY A 82 3.49 14.55 19.89
N ARG A 83 2.16 14.40 20.01
CA ARG A 83 1.52 13.18 20.49
C ARG A 83 1.06 12.31 19.31
N PRO A 84 0.98 10.98 19.49
CA PRO A 84 0.36 10.10 18.51
C PRO A 84 -1.04 10.56 18.13
N ILE A 85 -1.36 10.47 16.87
CA ILE A 85 -2.64 10.91 16.30
C ILE A 85 -3.41 9.68 15.88
N ASP A 86 -4.59 9.50 16.45
CA ASP A 86 -5.51 8.45 16.05
C ASP A 86 -6.28 8.90 14.80
N ILE A 87 -5.86 8.37 13.65
CA ILE A 87 -6.46 8.70 12.35
C ILE A 87 -7.94 8.34 12.31
N THR A 88 -8.34 7.24 12.96
CA THR A 88 -9.75 6.78 12.94
C THR A 88 -10.72 7.77 13.57
N LYS A 89 -10.21 8.66 14.44
CA LYS A 89 -11.00 9.71 15.09
C LYS A 89 -11.06 11.01 14.32
N LEU A 90 -10.31 11.12 13.22
CA LEU A 90 -10.35 12.29 12.36
C LEU A 90 -11.60 12.24 11.48
N GLY A 91 -12.22 13.38 11.25
CA GLY A 91 -13.26 13.49 10.23
C GLY A 91 -12.66 13.34 8.83
N ILE A 92 -13.32 12.58 7.97
CA ILE A 92 -12.84 12.22 6.61
C ILE A 92 -12.51 13.46 5.74
N ASN A 93 -13.21 14.56 5.99
CA ASN A 93 -13.03 15.85 5.33
C ASN A 93 -12.37 16.89 6.24
N SER A 94 -11.86 16.49 7.42
CA SER A 94 -11.21 17.41 8.34
C SER A 94 -9.92 17.98 7.73
N LYS A 95 -9.55 19.16 8.21
CA LYS A 95 -8.30 19.81 7.80
C LYS A 95 -7.08 18.96 8.19
N ASP A 96 -7.17 18.26 9.32
CA ASP A 96 -6.08 17.45 9.86
C ASP A 96 -5.75 16.26 8.95
N ILE A 97 -6.74 15.50 8.47
CA ILE A 97 -6.47 14.39 7.55
C ILE A 97 -6.02 14.89 6.17
N ARG A 98 -6.60 16.01 5.66
CA ARG A 98 -6.20 16.58 4.38
C ARG A 98 -4.73 17.05 4.39
N GLN A 99 -4.27 17.60 5.50
CA GLN A 99 -2.87 18.02 5.65
C GLN A 99 -1.92 16.82 5.64
N ARG A 100 -2.36 15.65 6.10
CA ARG A 100 -1.52 14.44 6.13
C ARG A 100 -1.48 13.70 4.82
N ARG A 101 -2.60 13.68 4.08
CA ARG A 101 -2.69 13.07 2.76
C ARG A 101 -1.74 13.80 1.80
N GLY A 102 -0.77 13.08 1.22
CA GLY A 102 0.22 13.63 0.30
C GLY A 102 1.43 14.30 0.97
N ASN A 103 1.33 14.74 2.22
CA ASN A 103 2.44 15.35 2.95
C ASN A 103 3.14 14.36 3.91
N ASP A 104 2.40 13.80 4.87
CA ASP A 104 2.96 12.82 5.82
C ASP A 104 2.87 11.40 5.29
N ILE A 105 1.72 11.07 4.68
CA ILE A 105 1.40 9.74 4.12
C ILE A 105 0.97 9.94 2.67
N SER A 106 1.69 9.33 1.76
CA SER A 106 1.37 9.35 0.34
C SER A 106 1.09 7.96 -0.19
N MET A 107 0.36 7.88 -1.32
CA MET A 107 -0.03 6.60 -1.91
C MET A 107 0.19 6.59 -3.42
N ILE A 108 0.77 5.50 -3.90
CA ILE A 108 0.80 5.09 -5.29
C ILE A 108 -0.34 4.09 -5.48
N PHE A 109 -1.31 4.43 -6.33
CA PHE A 109 -2.48 3.60 -6.59
C PHE A 109 -2.18 2.55 -7.67
N GLN A 110 -2.97 1.48 -7.67
CA GLN A 110 -2.81 0.32 -8.54
C GLN A 110 -2.81 0.65 -10.04
N GLU A 111 -3.62 1.63 -10.48
CA GLU A 111 -3.76 1.98 -11.89
C GLU A 111 -3.35 3.44 -12.18
N PRO A 112 -2.21 3.67 -12.90
CA PRO A 112 -1.76 5.02 -13.25
C PRO A 112 -2.77 5.80 -14.09
N MET A 113 -3.55 5.10 -14.93
CA MET A 113 -4.55 5.71 -15.81
C MET A 113 -5.71 6.32 -15.04
N MET A 114 -6.08 5.72 -13.91
CA MET A 114 -7.18 6.20 -13.06
C MET A 114 -6.70 7.28 -12.07
N SER A 115 -5.40 7.32 -11.78
CA SER A 115 -4.82 8.22 -10.77
C SER A 115 -4.43 9.59 -11.34
N LEU A 116 -4.07 9.66 -12.63
CA LEU A 116 -3.71 10.91 -13.29
C LEU A 116 -4.94 11.53 -13.96
N ASN A 117 -5.18 12.83 -13.68
CA ASN A 117 -6.27 13.56 -14.33
C ASN A 117 -5.94 13.78 -15.83
N PRO A 118 -6.73 13.21 -16.76
CA PRO A 118 -6.41 13.26 -18.20
C PRO A 118 -6.54 14.66 -18.82
N VAL A 119 -7.27 15.59 -18.20
CA VAL A 119 -7.50 16.95 -18.70
C VAL A 119 -6.54 17.99 -18.14
N HIS A 120 -5.64 17.58 -17.23
CA HIS A 120 -4.58 18.44 -16.69
C HIS A 120 -3.20 17.98 -17.17
N THR A 121 -2.31 18.93 -17.42
CA THR A 121 -0.92 18.59 -17.73
C THR A 121 -0.21 18.00 -16.52
N ILE A 122 0.89 17.27 -16.76
CA ILE A 122 1.72 16.72 -15.69
C ILE A 122 2.20 17.81 -14.73
N GLY A 123 2.65 18.93 -15.28
CA GLY A 123 3.09 20.07 -14.48
C GLY A 123 1.99 20.69 -13.62
N GLN A 124 0.76 20.78 -14.15
CA GLN A 124 -0.36 21.30 -13.37
C GLN A 124 -0.62 20.44 -12.12
N GLN A 125 -0.66 19.12 -12.29
CA GLN A 125 -0.92 18.17 -11.20
C GLN A 125 0.19 18.19 -10.13
N LEU A 126 1.46 18.20 -10.54
CA LEU A 126 2.60 18.33 -9.63
C LEU A 126 2.59 19.67 -8.86
N ILE A 127 2.45 20.79 -9.59
CA ILE A 127 2.46 22.13 -9.00
C ILE A 127 1.30 22.30 -8.02
N GLU A 128 0.12 21.78 -8.33
CA GLU A 128 -1.04 21.81 -7.44
C GLU A 128 -0.74 21.11 -6.11
N THR A 129 -0.24 19.86 -6.17
CA THR A 129 0.13 19.07 -4.99
C THR A 129 1.19 19.78 -4.14
N ILE A 130 2.26 20.28 -4.76
CA ILE A 130 3.35 20.97 -4.07
C ILE A 130 2.83 22.24 -3.38
N ARG A 131 2.05 23.07 -4.06
CA ARG A 131 1.54 24.32 -3.50
C ARG A 131 0.54 24.10 -2.37
N LEU A 132 -0.26 23.01 -2.46
CA LEU A 132 -1.20 22.65 -1.41
C LEU A 132 -0.50 22.37 -0.07
N HIS A 133 0.66 21.71 -0.12
CA HIS A 133 1.34 21.22 1.08
C HIS A 133 2.53 22.08 1.52
N GLN A 134 3.31 22.62 0.59
CA GLN A 134 4.56 23.35 0.92
C GLN A 134 4.39 24.87 1.01
N LYS A 135 3.19 25.41 0.70
CA LYS A 135 2.89 26.86 0.77
C LYS A 135 3.90 27.75 0.02
N VAL A 136 4.44 27.28 -1.09
CA VAL A 136 5.39 28.00 -1.95
C VAL A 136 4.67 28.74 -3.09
N ASP A 137 5.35 29.72 -3.69
CA ASP A 137 4.86 30.41 -4.87
C ASP A 137 4.90 29.48 -6.12
N LYS A 138 4.27 29.93 -7.20
CA LYS A 138 4.15 29.12 -8.44
C LYS A 138 5.52 28.82 -9.09
N ASN A 139 6.46 29.77 -9.03
CA ASN A 139 7.77 29.62 -9.66
C ASN A 139 8.60 28.58 -8.90
N THR A 140 8.65 28.67 -7.58
CA THR A 140 9.30 27.68 -6.71
C THR A 140 8.66 26.30 -6.87
N ALA A 141 7.32 26.21 -6.91
CA ALA A 141 6.62 24.95 -7.15
C ALA A 141 6.96 24.34 -8.52
N ASN A 142 7.16 25.17 -9.56
CA ASN A 142 7.56 24.68 -10.88
C ASN A 142 9.00 24.12 -10.90
N ILE A 143 9.90 24.70 -10.12
CA ILE A 143 11.27 24.18 -9.94
C ILE A 143 11.21 22.82 -9.26
N ILE A 144 10.55 22.75 -8.08
CA ILE A 144 10.40 21.48 -7.32
C ILE A 144 9.73 20.39 -8.16
N ALA A 145 8.69 20.75 -8.93
CA ALA A 145 8.02 19.80 -9.83
C ALA A 145 8.95 19.28 -10.93
N THR A 146 9.80 20.12 -11.49
CA THR A 146 10.79 19.72 -12.49
C THR A 146 11.83 18.77 -11.88
N GLU A 147 12.37 19.11 -10.70
CA GLU A 147 13.29 18.26 -9.94
C GLU A 147 12.67 16.91 -9.54
N ALA A 148 11.37 16.89 -9.18
CA ALA A 148 10.65 15.66 -8.88
C ALA A 148 10.59 14.73 -10.11
N LEU A 149 10.40 15.27 -11.33
CA LEU A 149 10.45 14.48 -12.56
C LEU A 149 11.87 14.00 -12.90
N GLU A 150 12.90 14.79 -12.62
CA GLU A 150 14.31 14.39 -12.79
C GLU A 150 14.66 13.23 -11.86
N ARG A 151 14.26 13.33 -10.58
CA ARG A 151 14.48 12.31 -9.56
C ARG A 151 13.91 10.95 -9.94
N VAL A 152 12.75 10.91 -10.61
CA VAL A 152 12.16 9.67 -11.13
C VAL A 152 12.67 9.31 -12.55
N ARG A 153 13.76 9.94 -13.01
CA ARG A 153 14.43 9.63 -14.27
C ARG A 153 13.55 9.83 -15.51
N ILE A 154 12.68 10.85 -15.49
CA ILE A 154 11.92 11.28 -16.66
C ILE A 154 12.84 12.11 -17.57
N SER A 155 12.98 11.70 -18.83
CA SER A 155 13.76 12.44 -19.83
C SER A 155 13.08 13.75 -20.25
N ALA A 156 13.86 14.83 -20.42
CA ALA A 156 13.38 16.15 -20.81
C ALA A 156 12.23 16.68 -19.90
N PRO A 157 12.42 16.75 -18.57
CA PRO A 157 11.36 17.02 -17.59
C PRO A 157 10.62 18.33 -17.86
N LYS A 158 11.32 19.41 -18.24
CA LYS A 158 10.70 20.70 -18.59
C LYS A 158 9.71 20.62 -19.76
N ARG A 159 9.96 19.73 -20.72
CA ARG A 159 9.02 19.45 -21.81
C ARG A 159 7.84 18.65 -21.29
N ARG A 160 8.10 17.58 -20.51
CA ARG A 160 7.07 16.69 -19.97
C ARG A 160 6.09 17.40 -19.04
N MET A 161 6.53 18.45 -18.33
CA MET A 161 5.63 19.31 -17.55
C MET A 161 4.45 19.88 -18.34
N LYS A 162 4.60 20.05 -19.66
CA LYS A 162 3.57 20.62 -20.55
C LYS A 162 2.70 19.55 -21.22
N GLU A 163 3.06 18.28 -21.10
CA GLU A 163 2.35 17.17 -21.72
C GLU A 163 1.21 16.67 -20.83
N TYR A 164 0.24 16.01 -21.45
CA TYR A 164 -0.89 15.36 -20.78
C TYR A 164 -0.58 13.88 -20.54
N PRO A 165 -1.24 13.21 -19.57
CA PRO A 165 -0.99 11.80 -19.26
C PRO A 165 -1.07 10.86 -20.47
N PHE A 166 -2.01 11.08 -21.39
CA PHE A 166 -2.19 10.24 -22.58
C PHE A 166 -1.04 10.32 -23.59
N GLN A 167 -0.19 11.35 -23.50
CA GLN A 167 0.99 11.52 -24.35
C GLN A 167 2.22 10.74 -23.84
N LEU A 168 2.12 10.11 -22.67
CA LEU A 168 3.20 9.38 -22.01
C LEU A 168 3.00 7.86 -22.16
N SER A 169 4.12 7.11 -22.22
CA SER A 169 4.08 5.64 -22.12
C SER A 169 3.61 5.17 -20.72
N GLY A 170 3.24 3.89 -20.58
CA GLY A 170 2.83 3.31 -19.29
C GLY A 170 3.86 3.51 -18.19
N GLY A 171 5.11 3.14 -18.46
CA GLY A 171 6.21 3.33 -17.50
C GLY A 171 6.51 4.80 -17.19
N MET A 172 6.33 5.73 -18.13
CA MET A 172 6.46 7.16 -17.86
C MET A 172 5.32 7.67 -16.97
N ARG A 173 4.07 7.23 -17.19
CA ARG A 173 2.94 7.59 -16.32
C ARG A 173 3.16 7.08 -14.90
N GLN A 174 3.68 5.86 -14.76
CA GLN A 174 4.03 5.30 -13.46
C GLN A 174 5.10 6.15 -12.75
N ARG A 175 6.16 6.55 -13.44
CA ARG A 175 7.19 7.44 -12.90
C ARG A 175 6.63 8.80 -12.49
N VAL A 176 5.70 9.37 -13.28
CA VAL A 176 5.01 10.62 -12.94
C VAL A 176 4.16 10.45 -11.66
N MET A 177 3.44 9.35 -11.53
CA MET A 177 2.65 9.07 -10.31
C MET A 177 3.55 8.94 -9.08
N ILE A 178 4.71 8.28 -9.21
CA ILE A 178 5.74 8.24 -8.16
C ILE A 178 6.25 9.64 -7.84
N ALA A 179 6.54 10.47 -8.86
CA ALA A 179 6.97 11.86 -8.66
C ALA A 179 5.94 12.69 -7.88
N ILE A 180 4.65 12.57 -8.21
CA ILE A 180 3.57 13.24 -7.48
C ILE A 180 3.52 12.74 -6.03
N ALA A 181 3.55 11.41 -5.82
CA ALA A 181 3.50 10.82 -4.50
C ALA A 181 4.66 11.27 -3.59
N LEU A 182 5.86 11.47 -4.16
CA LEU A 182 7.07 11.82 -3.42
C LEU A 182 7.38 13.31 -3.40
N SER A 183 6.62 14.15 -4.12
CA SER A 183 6.90 15.59 -4.30
C SER A 183 6.94 16.38 -2.99
N CYS A 184 6.30 15.88 -1.93
CA CYS A 184 6.27 16.50 -0.60
C CYS A 184 7.13 15.76 0.44
N ASN A 185 8.00 14.83 0.04
CA ASN A 185 8.88 14.04 0.91
C ASN A 185 8.11 13.35 2.06
N PRO A 186 7.15 12.46 1.77
CA PRO A 186 6.31 11.85 2.79
C PRO A 186 7.12 10.97 3.74
N LYS A 187 6.61 10.79 4.96
CA LYS A 187 7.21 9.89 5.96
C LYS A 187 6.85 8.42 5.70
N LEU A 188 5.66 8.20 5.12
CA LEU A 188 5.18 6.89 4.69
C LEU A 188 4.76 6.93 3.23
N LEU A 189 5.29 6.02 2.43
CA LEU A 189 4.79 5.70 1.10
C LEU A 189 3.98 4.41 1.17
N ILE A 190 2.73 4.46 0.74
CA ILE A 190 1.91 3.28 0.47
C ILE A 190 2.00 3.01 -1.03
N ALA A 191 2.50 1.84 -1.42
CA ALA A 191 2.60 1.41 -2.80
C ALA A 191 1.65 0.22 -3.02
N ASP A 192 0.48 0.49 -3.61
CA ASP A 192 -0.54 -0.52 -3.87
C ASP A 192 -0.38 -1.05 -5.30
N GLU A 193 0.21 -2.23 -5.41
CA GLU A 193 0.55 -2.90 -6.66
C GLU A 193 1.20 -1.95 -7.70
N PRO A 194 2.33 -1.31 -7.37
CA PRO A 194 2.88 -0.18 -8.14
C PRO A 194 3.39 -0.56 -9.53
N THR A 195 3.43 -1.84 -9.85
CA THR A 195 3.98 -2.38 -11.13
C THR A 195 2.93 -3.15 -11.94
N THR A 196 1.68 -3.19 -11.50
CA THR A 196 0.60 -3.86 -12.24
C THR A 196 0.47 -3.31 -13.65
N ALA A 197 0.32 -4.20 -14.64
CA ALA A 197 0.21 -3.91 -16.07
C ALA A 197 1.48 -3.33 -16.72
N LEU A 198 2.64 -3.47 -16.10
CA LEU A 198 3.94 -3.18 -16.72
C LEU A 198 4.63 -4.48 -17.19
N ASP A 199 5.49 -4.36 -18.17
CA ASP A 199 6.36 -5.48 -18.55
C ASP A 199 7.45 -5.71 -17.49
N VAL A 200 8.00 -6.94 -17.43
CA VAL A 200 8.94 -7.38 -16.39
C VAL A 200 10.18 -6.48 -16.27
N THR A 201 10.67 -5.95 -17.38
CA THR A 201 11.86 -5.07 -17.38
C THR A 201 11.54 -3.73 -16.73
N ILE A 202 10.42 -3.12 -17.09
CA ILE A 202 9.96 -1.84 -16.52
C ILE A 202 9.59 -2.03 -15.06
N GLU A 203 8.97 -3.16 -14.70
CA GLU A 203 8.66 -3.51 -13.30
C GLU A 203 9.91 -3.47 -12.42
N ALA A 204 10.97 -4.18 -12.81
CA ALA A 204 12.22 -4.20 -12.05
C ALA A 204 12.84 -2.78 -11.93
N GLU A 205 12.80 -1.98 -12.99
CA GLU A 205 13.28 -0.60 -12.95
C GLU A 205 12.47 0.28 -11.97
N ILE A 206 11.16 0.13 -11.94
CA ILE A 206 10.27 0.90 -11.03
C ILE A 206 10.49 0.48 -9.57
N LEU A 207 10.62 -0.81 -9.28
CA LEU A 207 10.88 -1.30 -7.93
C LEU A 207 12.23 -0.81 -7.40
N ASN A 208 13.28 -0.88 -8.23
CA ASN A 208 14.60 -0.35 -7.90
C ASN A 208 14.56 1.16 -7.64
N LEU A 209 13.84 1.91 -8.49
CA LEU A 209 13.65 3.34 -8.30
C LEU A 209 12.97 3.66 -6.96
N ILE A 210 11.91 2.95 -6.60
CA ILE A 210 11.21 3.13 -5.32
C ILE A 210 12.14 2.85 -4.14
N GLN A 211 12.96 1.80 -4.21
CA GLN A 211 13.94 1.44 -3.18
C GLN A 211 15.02 2.51 -3.00
N GLU A 212 15.58 3.03 -4.08
CA GLU A 212 16.56 4.11 -4.06
C GLU A 212 15.97 5.35 -3.41
N LEU A 213 14.78 5.77 -3.86
CA LEU A 213 14.08 6.94 -3.32
C LEU A 213 13.66 6.76 -1.86
N LYS A 214 13.25 5.54 -1.46
CA LYS A 214 13.00 5.21 -0.05
C LYS A 214 14.24 5.48 0.81
N SER A 215 15.39 5.03 0.34
CA SER A 215 16.66 5.18 1.07
C SER A 215 17.13 6.64 1.09
N GLU A 216 17.05 7.34 -0.05
CA GLU A 216 17.42 8.76 -0.17
C GLU A 216 16.59 9.64 0.76
N LEU A 217 15.28 9.42 0.79
CA LEU A 217 14.32 10.21 1.58
C LEU A 217 14.17 9.73 3.03
N ASN A 218 14.84 8.62 3.40
CA ASN A 218 14.70 7.96 4.71
C ASN A 218 13.22 7.74 5.09
N MET A 219 12.38 7.35 4.11
CA MET A 219 10.95 7.12 4.32
C MET A 219 10.64 5.66 4.66
N SER A 220 9.53 5.45 5.33
CA SER A 220 8.96 4.12 5.56
C SER A 220 8.07 3.73 4.38
N MET A 221 7.81 2.43 4.21
CA MET A 221 7.00 1.94 3.09
C MET A 221 6.03 0.84 3.52
N LEU A 222 4.80 0.93 3.03
CA LEU A 222 3.84 -0.17 2.98
C LEU A 222 3.72 -0.63 1.53
N MET A 223 4.31 -1.78 1.20
CA MET A 223 4.23 -2.39 -0.13
C MET A 223 3.11 -3.40 -0.17
N ILE A 224 2.16 -3.22 -1.06
CA ILE A 224 1.07 -4.17 -1.32
C ILE A 224 1.30 -4.82 -2.67
N THR A 225 1.32 -6.13 -2.69
CA THR A 225 1.41 -6.92 -3.92
C THR A 225 0.93 -8.35 -3.67
N HIS A 226 0.60 -9.05 -4.73
CA HIS A 226 0.38 -10.49 -4.72
C HIS A 226 1.66 -11.28 -5.09
N ASP A 227 2.73 -10.59 -5.54
CA ASP A 227 4.01 -11.25 -5.87
C ASP A 227 4.95 -11.29 -4.67
N LEU A 228 5.16 -12.52 -4.16
CA LEU A 228 6.12 -12.78 -3.09
C LEU A 228 7.57 -12.48 -3.51
N GLY A 229 7.91 -12.51 -4.81
CA GLY A 229 9.23 -12.16 -5.30
C GLY A 229 9.57 -10.71 -5.04
N VAL A 230 8.66 -9.84 -5.40
CA VAL A 230 8.78 -8.40 -5.13
C VAL A 230 8.95 -8.15 -3.63
N ILE A 231 8.14 -8.80 -2.80
CA ILE A 231 8.24 -8.68 -1.34
C ILE A 231 9.62 -9.10 -0.83
N GLY A 232 10.15 -10.21 -1.33
CA GLY A 232 11.47 -10.73 -0.95
C GLY A 232 12.60 -9.72 -1.14
N GLU A 233 12.48 -8.87 -2.15
CA GLU A 233 13.51 -7.89 -2.54
C GLU A 233 13.35 -6.54 -1.83
N VAL A 234 12.07 -6.09 -1.60
CA VAL A 234 11.82 -4.70 -1.23
C VAL A 234 11.36 -4.48 0.21
N THR A 235 11.11 -5.55 1.00
CA THR A 235 10.54 -5.39 2.35
C THR A 235 11.39 -5.98 3.46
N ASP A 236 11.35 -5.34 4.64
CA ASP A 236 12.00 -5.82 5.87
C ASP A 236 11.14 -6.87 6.59
N GLU A 237 9.83 -6.62 6.66
CA GLU A 237 8.83 -7.49 7.29
C GLU A 237 7.68 -7.75 6.33
N VAL A 238 6.95 -8.83 6.57
CA VAL A 238 5.77 -9.22 5.78
C VAL A 238 4.62 -9.57 6.69
N ALA A 239 3.43 -9.11 6.33
CA ALA A 239 2.16 -9.55 6.87
C ALA A 239 1.35 -10.23 5.76
N VAL A 240 1.01 -11.50 5.95
CA VAL A 240 0.20 -12.28 5.02
C VAL A 240 -1.26 -12.13 5.39
N MET A 241 -2.06 -11.64 4.45
CA MET A 241 -3.51 -11.46 4.62
C MET A 241 -4.28 -12.56 3.91
N TYR A 242 -5.30 -13.07 4.61
CA TYR A 242 -6.27 -14.00 4.09
C TYR A 242 -7.67 -13.64 4.60
N VAL A 243 -8.60 -13.41 3.70
CA VAL A 243 -10.00 -13.04 3.97
C VAL A 243 -10.16 -12.04 5.13
N GLY A 244 -9.57 -10.86 4.95
CA GLY A 244 -9.67 -9.74 5.90
C GLY A 244 -8.82 -9.84 7.16
N LYS A 245 -8.01 -10.89 7.34
CA LYS A 245 -7.19 -11.11 8.54
C LYS A 245 -5.71 -11.25 8.20
N VAL A 246 -4.84 -10.81 9.11
CA VAL A 246 -3.41 -11.15 9.08
C VAL A 246 -3.24 -12.52 9.72
N VAL A 247 -2.85 -13.52 8.91
CA VAL A 247 -2.67 -14.90 9.34
C VAL A 247 -1.23 -15.24 9.72
N GLU A 248 -0.27 -14.48 9.18
CA GLU A 248 1.15 -14.62 9.53
C GLU A 248 1.86 -13.27 9.40
N ARG A 249 2.71 -12.93 10.37
CA ARG A 249 3.59 -11.76 10.31
C ARG A 249 4.97 -12.13 10.82
N THR A 250 6.00 -11.84 10.03
CA THR A 250 7.38 -12.13 10.40
C THR A 250 8.35 -11.29 9.55
N SER A 251 9.66 -11.38 9.82
CA SER A 251 10.66 -10.79 8.92
C SER A 251 10.62 -11.48 7.57
N THR A 252 10.89 -10.72 6.50
CA THR A 252 10.89 -11.25 5.13
C THR A 252 11.80 -12.49 5.00
N LYS A 253 13.02 -12.44 5.55
CA LYS A 253 13.94 -13.57 5.54
C LYS A 253 13.33 -14.84 6.15
N LYS A 254 12.66 -14.69 7.32
CA LYS A 254 12.06 -15.82 8.02
C LYS A 254 10.86 -16.39 7.26
N LEU A 255 10.03 -15.54 6.64
CA LEU A 255 8.89 -16.00 5.84
C LEU A 255 9.35 -16.90 4.69
N PHE A 256 10.45 -16.52 4.01
CA PHE A 256 11.00 -17.29 2.88
C PHE A 256 11.70 -18.58 3.29
N SER A 257 12.35 -18.61 4.47
CA SER A 257 13.03 -19.80 4.96
C SER A 257 12.10 -20.80 5.64
N GLU A 258 11.13 -20.31 6.40
CA GLU A 258 10.28 -21.12 7.28
C GLU A 258 8.86 -20.53 7.39
N PRO A 259 8.03 -20.60 6.33
CA PRO A 259 6.64 -20.20 6.41
C PRO A 259 5.88 -21.11 7.37
N LEU A 260 5.11 -20.53 8.30
CA LEU A 260 4.43 -21.30 9.35
C LEU A 260 3.00 -21.63 8.97
N HIS A 261 2.22 -20.63 8.54
CA HIS A 261 0.80 -20.78 8.26
C HIS A 261 0.54 -21.64 7.01
N PRO A 262 -0.43 -22.55 7.00
CA PRO A 262 -0.74 -23.40 5.85
C PRO A 262 -1.00 -22.61 4.56
N TYR A 263 -1.75 -21.52 4.64
CA TYR A 263 -2.02 -20.62 3.52
C TYR A 263 -0.72 -20.00 2.95
N THR A 264 0.18 -19.55 3.81
CA THR A 264 1.49 -19.03 3.39
C THR A 264 2.29 -20.09 2.65
N LYS A 265 2.31 -21.32 3.17
CA LYS A 265 2.97 -22.47 2.49
C LYS A 265 2.36 -22.74 1.13
N ALA A 266 1.02 -22.67 1.02
CA ALA A 266 0.31 -22.86 -0.24
C ALA A 266 0.63 -21.75 -1.26
N LEU A 267 0.68 -20.48 -0.83
CA LEU A 267 1.12 -19.36 -1.68
C LEU A 267 2.53 -19.57 -2.24
N PHE A 268 3.48 -20.08 -1.44
CA PHE A 268 4.83 -20.39 -1.93
C PHE A 268 4.86 -21.57 -2.92
N LYS A 269 3.98 -22.56 -2.76
CA LYS A 269 3.87 -23.72 -3.67
C LYS A 269 3.22 -23.37 -5.01
N SER A 270 2.28 -22.42 -5.02
CA SER A 270 1.61 -21.97 -6.25
C SER A 270 2.48 -21.05 -7.13
N ARG A 271 3.64 -20.63 -6.64
CA ARG A 271 4.56 -19.76 -7.39
C ARG A 271 5.35 -20.55 -8.44
N PRO A 272 5.42 -20.07 -9.71
CA PRO A 272 6.31 -20.64 -10.71
C PRO A 272 7.76 -20.60 -10.26
N ARG A 273 8.46 -21.75 -10.29
CA ARG A 273 9.92 -21.82 -10.06
C ARG A 273 10.61 -21.95 -11.41
N ILE A 274 11.59 -21.08 -11.66
CA ILE A 274 12.48 -21.21 -12.82
C ILE A 274 13.23 -22.54 -12.63
N ASN A 275 13.10 -23.48 -13.56
CA ASN A 275 13.68 -24.83 -13.54
C ASN A 275 12.88 -25.93 -12.79
N SER A 276 11.63 -25.75 -12.39
CA SER A 276 10.83 -26.90 -11.95
C SER A 276 10.04 -27.47 -13.13
N SER A 277 10.21 -28.74 -13.39
CA SER A 277 9.32 -29.55 -14.28
C SER A 277 8.04 -29.96 -13.58
N GLU A 278 7.85 -29.60 -12.32
CA GLU A 278 6.67 -29.90 -11.53
C GLU A 278 5.49 -29.04 -11.95
N ARG A 279 4.32 -29.68 -12.07
CA ARG A 279 3.06 -28.99 -12.32
C ARG A 279 2.75 -28.05 -11.16
N LEU A 280 2.44 -26.79 -11.45
CA LEU A 280 2.01 -25.85 -10.42
C LEU A 280 0.83 -26.43 -9.63
N SER A 281 0.97 -26.49 -8.31
CA SER A 281 -0.14 -26.88 -7.46
C SER A 281 -1.05 -25.67 -7.24
N SER A 282 -2.32 -25.80 -7.60
CA SER A 282 -3.34 -24.84 -7.17
C SER A 282 -3.48 -24.90 -5.65
N ILE A 283 -3.88 -23.81 -5.05
CA ILE A 283 -4.30 -23.80 -3.64
C ILE A 283 -5.62 -24.56 -3.60
N ASP A 284 -5.69 -25.66 -2.86
CA ASP A 284 -6.91 -26.46 -2.74
C ASP A 284 -8.01 -25.65 -2.02
N GLY A 285 -9.22 -25.73 -2.56
CA GLY A 285 -10.40 -25.05 -2.02
C GLY A 285 -10.76 -23.77 -2.76
N THR A 286 -11.85 -23.16 -2.36
CA THR A 286 -12.31 -21.85 -2.83
C THR A 286 -12.13 -20.84 -1.71
N VAL A 287 -11.76 -19.59 -2.06
CA VAL A 287 -11.72 -18.49 -1.08
C VAL A 287 -13.12 -18.36 -0.46
N PRO A 288 -13.25 -18.45 0.87
CA PRO A 288 -14.54 -18.28 1.53
C PRO A 288 -15.17 -16.96 1.15
N SER A 289 -16.51 -16.95 1.05
CA SER A 289 -17.24 -15.71 0.81
C SER A 289 -16.91 -14.68 1.90
N PRO A 290 -16.66 -13.41 1.55
CA PRO A 290 -16.39 -12.36 2.53
C PRO A 290 -17.59 -12.06 3.45
N TYR A 291 -18.74 -12.66 3.17
CA TYR A 291 -19.92 -12.67 4.05
C TYR A 291 -19.80 -13.72 5.19
N SER A 292 -18.90 -14.70 5.05
CA SER A 292 -18.74 -15.79 6.01
C SER A 292 -17.73 -15.41 7.11
N CYS A 293 -18.01 -15.82 8.35
CA CYS A 293 -17.07 -15.64 9.46
C CYS A 293 -16.02 -16.76 9.43
N LEU A 294 -14.73 -16.42 9.34
CA LEU A 294 -13.64 -17.39 9.30
C LEU A 294 -13.33 -18.10 10.62
N LEU A 295 -13.98 -17.71 11.73
CA LEU A 295 -13.71 -18.29 13.06
C LEU A 295 -14.00 -19.78 13.13
N TYR A 296 -14.84 -20.31 12.22
CA TYR A 296 -15.23 -21.73 12.19
C TYR A 296 -14.45 -22.61 11.20
N THR A 297 -13.57 -22.04 10.39
CA THR A 297 -12.87 -22.82 9.35
C THR A 297 -11.43 -23.23 9.72
N SER A 298 -10.91 -22.73 10.86
CA SER A 298 -9.56 -23.03 11.33
C SER A 298 -9.49 -23.95 12.55
N ASP A 299 -10.63 -24.34 13.12
CA ASP A 299 -10.65 -25.21 14.29
C ASP A 299 -10.84 -26.68 13.83
N ALA A 300 -9.71 -27.41 13.75
CA ALA A 300 -9.69 -28.81 13.38
C ALA A 300 -10.44 -29.75 14.36
N ALA A 301 -10.94 -29.18 15.48
CA ALA A 301 -11.73 -29.91 16.45
C ALA A 301 -13.22 -30.07 16.03
N ASP A 302 -13.73 -29.22 15.12
CA ASP A 302 -15.14 -29.27 14.70
C ASP A 302 -15.42 -30.17 13.49
N ASP A 303 -14.39 -30.71 12.82
CA ASP A 303 -14.55 -31.59 11.64
C ASP A 303 -15.04 -33.02 12.00
N HIS A 304 -15.15 -33.35 13.27
CA HIS A 304 -15.61 -34.68 13.72
C HIS A 304 -17.14 -34.82 13.90
N HIS A 305 -17.93 -33.78 13.63
CA HIS A 305 -19.39 -33.83 13.82
C HIS A 305 -20.24 -33.59 12.56
N ARG A 306 -19.66 -33.74 11.36
CA ARG A 306 -20.43 -33.74 10.12
C ARG A 306 -20.20 -35.08 9.37
N VAL A 307 -20.95 -36.09 9.79
CA VAL A 307 -21.32 -37.26 8.99
C VAL A 307 -22.80 -37.16 8.72
#